data_960b84f0bf92e8668bbd007a76dd247f
#
_entry.id   960b84f0bf92e8668bbd007a76dd247f
#
_cell.length_a   1.000
_cell.length_b   1.000
_cell.length_c   1.000
_cell.angle_alpha   90.00
_cell.angle_beta   90.00
_cell.angle_gamma   90.00
#
_symmetry.space_group_name_H-M   'P 1'
#
loop_
_entity.id
_entity.type
_entity.pdbx_description
1 polymer ?
#
loop_
_entity_poly.entity_id
_entity_poly.type
_entity_poly.pdbx_seq_one_letter_code
_entity_poly.pdbx_strand_id
1 'polypeptide(L)'
;MKLKHVGRVGATGGLVAAALATSVVIAPSSASAADSWQCYGKEVRRCATVSWDNASKTFRAKAKITDVAGGGDYQVKVTNVKLERYPAGKRVTMRTAQDYDGWHGTGDSATTSSINACKYPHDSYRVVATFSWKKGKASEDRTWRPDMSWVGC
;
A
#
# COMPACT_ATOMS: atom_id res chain seq x y z
N MET A 1 51.56 -27.08 -53.59
CA MET A 1 52.59 -26.01 -53.68
C MET A 1 52.62 -25.31 -52.36
N LYS A 2 53.61 -25.65 -51.54
CA LYS A 2 54.73 -24.76 -51.16
C LYS A 2 54.20 -23.49 -50.42
N LEU A 3 54.45 -23.36 -49.21
CA LEU A 3 55.58 -23.08 -48.29
C LEU A 3 55.34 -21.68 -47.72
N LYS A 4 55.58 -21.30 -46.57
CA LYS A 4 56.60 -21.38 -45.54
C LYS A 4 56.36 -20.19 -44.60
N HIS A 5 56.43 -20.47 -43.37
CA HIS A 5 57.44 -19.95 -42.40
C HIS A 5 57.25 -18.46 -41.93
N VAL A 6 57.34 -18.34 -40.73
CA VAL A 6 58.27 -18.01 -39.62
C VAL A 6 57.72 -16.77 -38.92
N GLY A 7 57.30 -16.72 -37.68
CA GLY A 7 58.10 -16.82 -36.48
C GLY A 7 58.42 -15.43 -35.91
N ARG A 8 58.02 -15.08 -34.74
CA ARG A 8 58.87 -14.52 -33.68
C ARG A 8 58.05 -14.02 -32.50
N VAL A 9 58.22 -14.65 -31.47
CA VAL A 9 58.48 -14.28 -30.07
C VAL A 9 58.71 -12.78 -29.83
N GLY A 10 57.98 -12.24 -28.92
CA GLY A 10 58.15 -10.90 -28.31
C GLY A 10 57.48 -10.84 -26.97
N ALA A 11 58.27 -10.74 -25.97
CA ALA A 11 58.07 -10.89 -24.55
C ALA A 11 57.35 -9.73 -23.87
N THR A 12 56.76 -10.06 -22.73
CA THR A 12 56.70 -9.31 -21.45
C THR A 12 56.02 -7.96 -21.42
N GLY A 13 55.00 -7.91 -20.63
CA GLY A 13 54.44 -6.70 -20.10
C GLY A 13 53.30 -7.04 -19.16
N GLY A 14 53.63 -7.45 -17.94
CA GLY A 14 52.66 -7.67 -16.89
C GLY A 14 52.05 -6.32 -16.45
N LEU A 15 50.78 -6.15 -16.67
CA LEU A 15 50.00 -5.14 -16.03
C LEU A 15 49.03 -5.84 -15.05
N VAL A 16 49.47 -5.85 -13.80
CA VAL A 16 48.58 -6.24 -12.68
C VAL A 16 47.54 -5.12 -12.54
N ALA A 17 46.39 -5.33 -13.15
CA ALA A 17 45.22 -4.50 -12.88
C ALA A 17 44.66 -4.93 -11.51
N ALA A 18 44.97 -4.17 -10.49
CA ALA A 18 44.30 -4.29 -9.19
C ALA A 18 42.85 -3.89 -9.37
N ALA A 19 41.98 -4.87 -9.52
CA ALA A 19 40.53 -4.67 -9.46
C ALA A 19 40.15 -4.29 -8.03
N LEU A 20 39.96 -2.98 -7.80
CA LEU A 20 39.31 -2.49 -6.61
C LEU A 20 37.84 -2.93 -6.70
N ALA A 21 37.51 -4.04 -6.06
CA ALA A 21 36.14 -4.47 -5.84
C ALA A 21 35.50 -3.49 -4.86
N THR A 22 34.87 -2.43 -5.36
CA THR A 22 33.96 -1.60 -4.57
C THR A 22 32.75 -2.45 -4.23
N SER A 23 32.76 -2.97 -3.00
CA SER A 23 31.60 -3.64 -2.43
C SER A 23 30.50 -2.58 -2.27
N VAL A 24 29.55 -2.54 -3.20
CA VAL A 24 28.31 -1.78 -3.03
C VAL A 24 27.55 -2.48 -1.92
N VAL A 25 27.62 -1.96 -0.72
CA VAL A 25 26.74 -2.35 0.38
C VAL A 25 25.34 -1.85 0.01
N ILE A 26 24.56 -2.71 -0.63
CA ILE A 26 23.13 -2.48 -0.80
C ILE A 26 22.55 -2.62 0.60
N ALA A 27 22.37 -1.49 1.28
CA ALA A 27 21.59 -1.48 2.50
C ALA A 27 20.20 -2.06 2.17
N PRO A 28 19.71 -3.06 2.93
CA PRO A 28 18.35 -3.54 2.71
C PRO A 28 17.43 -2.35 2.93
N SER A 29 16.81 -1.87 1.85
CA SER A 29 15.67 -0.96 1.97
C SER A 29 14.66 -1.67 2.85
N SER A 30 14.37 -1.11 4.01
CA SER A 30 13.32 -1.59 4.90
C SER A 30 12.05 -1.67 4.06
N ALA A 31 11.69 -2.88 3.65
CA ALA A 31 10.45 -3.11 2.94
C ALA A 31 9.34 -2.63 3.87
N SER A 32 8.76 -1.50 3.57
CA SER A 32 7.50 -1.07 4.15
C SER A 32 6.54 -2.23 3.94
N ALA A 33 6.04 -2.81 5.02
CA ALA A 33 5.07 -3.88 4.90
C ALA A 33 3.94 -3.37 3.99
N ALA A 34 3.79 -4.01 2.84
CA ALA A 34 2.77 -3.60 1.88
C ALA A 34 1.41 -3.66 2.56
N ASP A 35 0.62 -2.59 2.43
CA ASP A 35 -0.72 -2.55 3.00
C ASP A 35 -1.52 -3.79 2.57
N SER A 36 -1.97 -4.58 3.53
CA SER A 36 -2.81 -5.74 3.28
C SER A 36 -4.25 -5.27 3.04
N TRP A 37 -4.57 -4.95 1.79
CA TRP A 37 -5.89 -4.50 1.40
C TRP A 37 -6.89 -5.64 1.36
N GLN A 38 -7.99 -5.50 2.06
CA GLN A 38 -9.17 -6.32 1.88
C GLN A 38 -10.09 -5.63 0.88
N CYS A 39 -10.51 -6.35 -0.15
CA CYS A 39 -11.27 -5.78 -1.26
C CYS A 39 -12.46 -6.66 -1.64
N TYR A 40 -13.55 -6.03 -2.10
CA TYR A 40 -14.70 -6.70 -2.65
C TYR A 40 -15.41 -5.85 -3.71
N GLY A 41 -16.27 -6.49 -4.51
CA GLY A 41 -17.03 -5.88 -5.60
C GLY A 41 -16.35 -6.10 -6.96
N LYS A 42 -17.16 -6.40 -7.98
CA LYS A 42 -16.70 -6.71 -9.34
C LYS A 42 -16.63 -5.44 -10.20
N GLU A 43 -17.72 -4.69 -10.28
CA GLU A 43 -17.81 -3.48 -11.10
C GLU A 43 -17.30 -2.25 -10.33
N VAL A 44 -17.70 -2.12 -9.09
CA VAL A 44 -17.20 -1.09 -8.18
C VAL A 44 -16.41 -1.78 -7.07
N ARG A 45 -15.10 -1.67 -7.14
CA ARG A 45 -14.17 -2.31 -6.19
C ARG A 45 -13.96 -1.42 -4.98
N ARG A 46 -14.28 -1.94 -3.81
CA ARG A 46 -14.17 -1.25 -2.52
C ARG A 46 -13.13 -1.95 -1.68
N CYS A 47 -12.13 -1.22 -1.23
CA CYS A 47 -11.01 -1.76 -0.47
C CYS A 47 -10.79 -0.94 0.80
N ALA A 48 -10.42 -1.61 1.88
CA ALA A 48 -10.00 -0.95 3.10
C ALA A 48 -8.87 -1.72 3.78
N THR A 49 -8.07 -1.02 4.55
CA THR A 49 -6.93 -1.59 5.29
C THR A 49 -6.60 -0.76 6.52
N VAL A 50 -5.99 -1.42 7.52
CA VAL A 50 -5.18 -0.75 8.53
C VAL A 50 -3.75 -0.72 8.01
N SER A 51 -3.28 0.45 7.66
CA SER A 51 -1.94 0.68 7.13
C SER A 51 -0.95 0.93 8.27
N TRP A 52 0.14 0.19 8.27
CA TRP A 52 1.20 0.28 9.25
C TRP A 52 2.44 1.00 8.69
N ASP A 53 2.98 1.93 9.45
CA ASP A 53 4.27 2.56 9.18
C ASP A 53 5.27 2.11 10.26
N ASN A 54 6.20 1.25 9.85
CA ASN A 54 7.18 0.67 10.77
C ASN A 54 8.22 1.71 11.25
N ALA A 55 8.53 2.71 10.45
CA ALA A 55 9.54 3.73 10.80
C ALA A 55 9.02 4.65 11.92
N SER A 56 7.79 5.13 11.79
CA SER A 56 7.16 6.01 12.77
C SER A 56 6.42 5.27 13.88
N LYS A 57 6.31 3.93 13.80
CA LYS A 57 5.49 3.10 14.70
C LYS A 57 4.05 3.60 14.79
N THR A 58 3.51 4.03 13.68
CA THR A 58 2.15 4.54 13.59
C THR A 58 1.29 3.71 12.64
N PHE A 59 0.00 3.78 12.83
CA PHE A 59 -0.97 3.17 11.93
C PHE A 59 -2.17 4.08 11.69
N ARG A 60 -2.87 3.84 10.58
CA ARG A 60 -4.04 4.59 10.15
C ARG A 60 -5.01 3.72 9.37
N ALA A 61 -6.25 4.12 9.31
CA ALA A 61 -7.22 3.49 8.43
C ALA A 61 -7.14 4.14 7.04
N LYS A 62 -7.15 3.30 6.01
CA LYS A 62 -7.25 3.71 4.60
C LYS A 62 -8.42 3.01 3.93
N ALA A 63 -9.11 3.71 3.07
CA ALA A 63 -10.13 3.15 2.20
C ALA A 63 -9.97 3.71 0.79
N LYS A 64 -10.31 2.90 -0.21
CA LYS A 64 -10.38 3.31 -1.61
C LYS A 64 -11.53 2.62 -2.32
N ILE A 65 -12.11 3.32 -3.27
CA ILE A 65 -13.14 2.81 -4.16
C ILE A 65 -12.69 3.05 -5.60
N THR A 66 -12.94 2.10 -6.48
CA THR A 66 -12.53 2.19 -7.89
C THR A 66 -13.66 1.68 -8.76
N ASP A 67 -13.99 2.42 -9.81
CA ASP A 67 -14.78 1.92 -10.92
C ASP A 67 -13.88 1.02 -11.77
N VAL A 68 -14.20 -0.27 -11.83
CA VAL A 68 -13.43 -1.28 -12.59
C VAL A 68 -14.13 -1.75 -13.85
N ALA A 69 -15.33 -1.27 -14.10
CA ALA A 69 -16.12 -1.65 -15.28
C ALA A 69 -15.59 -1.06 -16.61
N GLY A 70 -14.46 -0.35 -16.55
CA GLY A 70 -13.71 0.04 -17.74
C GLY A 70 -14.33 1.18 -18.54
N GLY A 71 -14.46 2.34 -17.97
CA GLY A 71 -14.78 3.50 -18.76
C GLY A 71 -15.70 4.54 -18.13
N GLY A 72 -15.72 4.66 -16.82
CA GLY A 72 -16.46 5.73 -16.16
C GLY A 72 -17.97 5.51 -16.13
N ASP A 73 -18.38 4.26 -16.05
CA ASP A 73 -19.79 3.91 -15.92
C ASP A 73 -20.38 4.33 -14.58
N TYR A 74 -19.53 4.38 -13.55
CA TYR A 74 -19.91 4.79 -12.22
C TYR A 74 -19.15 6.04 -11.76
N GLN A 75 -19.87 6.88 -11.04
CA GLN A 75 -19.23 7.86 -10.18
C GLN A 75 -19.13 7.26 -8.77
N VAL A 76 -17.97 7.41 -8.15
CA VAL A 76 -17.63 6.77 -6.89
C VAL A 76 -17.10 7.78 -5.88
N LYS A 77 -17.30 7.51 -4.59
CA LYS A 77 -16.64 8.27 -3.51
C LYS A 77 -16.49 7.45 -2.23
N VAL A 78 -15.46 7.76 -1.45
CA VAL A 78 -15.32 7.33 -0.06
C VAL A 78 -15.94 8.40 0.83
N THR A 79 -17.08 8.13 1.43
CA THR A 79 -17.80 9.13 2.22
C THR A 79 -17.24 9.29 3.63
N ASN A 80 -16.81 8.18 4.23
CA ASN A 80 -16.31 8.19 5.60
C ASN A 80 -15.36 7.02 5.84
N VAL A 81 -14.28 7.26 6.59
CA VAL A 81 -13.36 6.23 7.07
C VAL A 81 -13.16 6.41 8.56
N LYS A 82 -13.34 5.35 9.33
CA LYS A 82 -13.07 5.33 10.77
C LYS A 82 -12.02 4.28 11.09
N LEU A 83 -11.16 4.62 12.02
CA LEU A 83 -10.29 3.67 12.70
C LEU A 83 -10.92 3.38 14.07
N GLU A 84 -11.31 2.13 14.27
CA GLU A 84 -11.90 1.65 15.52
C GLU A 84 -10.92 0.73 16.25
N ARG A 85 -10.88 0.82 17.56
CA ARG A 85 -10.14 -0.02 18.49
C ARG A 85 -11.12 -0.87 19.30
N TYR A 86 -10.71 -2.06 19.69
CA TYR A 86 -11.53 -3.01 20.44
C TYR A 86 -10.85 -3.44 21.75
N PRO A 87 -10.74 -2.57 22.76
CA PRO A 87 -10.26 -2.94 24.08
C PRO A 87 -11.29 -3.84 24.76
N ALA A 88 -10.86 -5.06 25.17
CA ALA A 88 -11.75 -6.04 25.82
C ALA A 88 -13.10 -6.23 25.09
N GLY A 89 -13.09 -6.21 23.77
CA GLY A 89 -14.28 -6.37 22.92
C GLY A 89 -15.19 -5.13 22.80
N LYS A 90 -14.88 -4.04 23.48
CA LYS A 90 -15.65 -2.78 23.36
C LYS A 90 -15.16 -1.95 22.18
N ARG A 91 -16.10 -1.42 21.40
CA ARG A 91 -15.77 -0.56 20.25
C ARG A 91 -15.47 0.88 20.68
N VAL A 92 -14.32 1.40 20.26
CA VAL A 92 -13.93 2.79 20.48
C VAL A 92 -13.45 3.39 19.15
N THR A 93 -14.11 4.46 18.68
CA THR A 93 -13.65 5.20 17.50
C THR A 93 -12.43 6.06 17.87
N MET A 94 -11.32 5.83 17.22
CA MET A 94 -10.05 6.50 17.49
C MET A 94 -9.80 7.68 16.56
N ARG A 95 -10.15 7.53 15.28
CA ARG A 95 -9.97 8.55 14.23
C ARG A 95 -11.09 8.43 13.22
N THR A 96 -11.45 9.56 12.64
CA THR A 96 -12.39 9.64 11.53
C THR A 96 -11.82 10.57 10.46
N ALA A 97 -11.96 10.18 9.20
CA ALA A 97 -11.80 11.03 8.05
C ALA A 97 -13.13 11.05 7.30
N GLN A 98 -13.61 12.23 6.98
CA GLN A 98 -14.75 12.44 6.09
C GLN A 98 -14.22 13.06 4.82
N ASP A 99 -14.73 12.59 3.71
CA ASP A 99 -14.35 13.08 2.40
C ASP A 99 -15.50 13.88 1.81
N TYR A 100 -15.22 15.12 1.42
CA TYR A 100 -16.20 16.08 0.92
C TYR A 100 -15.86 16.59 -0.49
N ASP A 101 -14.84 16.00 -1.15
CA ASP A 101 -14.38 16.45 -2.45
C ASP A 101 -15.28 16.05 -3.63
N GLY A 102 -16.33 15.29 -3.34
CA GLY A 102 -17.41 15.03 -4.28
C GLY A 102 -17.35 13.66 -4.97
N TRP A 103 -17.82 13.63 -6.21
CA TRP A 103 -17.91 12.41 -7.00
C TRP A 103 -16.77 12.32 -8.01
N HIS A 104 -16.15 11.14 -8.11
CA HIS A 104 -15.02 10.85 -9.00
C HIS A 104 -15.39 9.81 -10.05
N GLY A 105 -14.92 9.99 -11.29
CA GLY A 105 -15.27 9.09 -12.41
C GLY A 105 -14.48 7.79 -12.45
N THR A 106 -13.33 7.69 -11.76
CA THR A 106 -12.45 6.50 -11.84
C THR A 106 -12.15 5.88 -10.49
N GLY A 107 -12.01 6.67 -9.47
CA GLY A 107 -11.69 6.18 -8.13
C GLY A 107 -11.51 7.31 -7.15
N ASP A 108 -11.58 6.95 -5.88
CA ASP A 108 -11.45 7.85 -4.76
C ASP A 108 -10.83 7.13 -3.56
N SER A 109 -10.23 7.90 -2.63
CA SER A 109 -9.60 7.34 -1.43
C SER A 109 -9.62 8.31 -0.28
N ALA A 110 -9.78 7.79 0.93
CA ALA A 110 -9.67 8.57 2.15
C ALA A 110 -8.79 7.87 3.18
N THR A 111 -8.12 8.67 4.02
CA THR A 111 -7.18 8.18 5.02
C THR A 111 -7.34 8.97 6.31
N THR A 112 -7.41 8.27 7.45
CA THR A 112 -7.43 8.94 8.76
C THR A 112 -6.05 9.46 9.15
N SER A 113 -5.99 10.38 10.10
CA SER A 113 -4.74 10.68 10.80
C SER A 113 -4.22 9.42 11.52
N SER A 114 -2.91 9.38 11.74
CA SER A 114 -2.24 8.23 12.35
C SER A 114 -2.37 8.19 13.87
N ILE A 115 -2.13 7.01 14.43
CA ILE A 115 -2.06 6.74 15.87
C ILE A 115 -0.75 6.01 16.14
N ASN A 116 -0.11 6.34 17.27
CA ASN A 116 1.02 5.55 17.77
C ASN A 116 0.54 4.18 18.25
N ALA A 117 1.09 3.12 17.69
CA ALA A 117 0.69 1.75 18.01
C ALA A 117 1.08 1.35 19.45
N CYS A 118 2.21 1.81 19.93
CA CYS A 118 2.72 1.45 21.25
C CYS A 118 1.86 2.00 22.40
N LYS A 119 0.95 2.93 22.08
CA LYS A 119 0.01 3.45 23.10
C LYS A 119 -1.04 2.41 23.52
N TYR A 120 -1.34 1.43 22.64
CA TYR A 120 -2.37 0.43 22.89
C TYR A 120 -1.94 -0.95 22.36
N PRO A 121 -0.91 -1.59 22.97
CA PRO A 121 -0.18 -2.70 22.35
C PRO A 121 -0.95 -4.01 22.21
N HIS A 122 -2.08 -4.17 22.88
CA HIS A 122 -2.82 -5.44 22.92
C HIS A 122 -4.21 -5.37 22.31
N ASP A 123 -4.55 -4.27 21.65
CA ASP A 123 -5.87 -4.09 21.09
C ASP A 123 -5.94 -4.54 19.63
N SER A 124 -7.11 -5.02 19.25
CA SER A 124 -7.44 -5.24 17.84
C SER A 124 -8.01 -3.97 17.23
N TYR A 125 -7.77 -3.78 15.95
CA TYR A 125 -8.19 -2.61 15.20
C TYR A 125 -9.00 -2.99 13.97
N ARG A 126 -9.93 -2.14 13.58
CA ARG A 126 -10.76 -2.30 12.40
C ARG A 126 -10.92 -0.98 11.67
N VAL A 127 -10.91 -1.06 10.36
CA VAL A 127 -11.42 0.01 9.51
C VAL A 127 -12.93 -0.13 9.40
N VAL A 128 -13.63 0.98 9.45
CA VAL A 128 -15.03 1.06 9.04
C VAL A 128 -15.10 2.12 7.96
N ALA A 129 -15.44 1.73 6.74
CA ALA A 129 -15.48 2.62 5.60
C ALA A 129 -16.88 2.65 4.99
N THR A 130 -17.35 3.84 4.66
CA THR A 130 -18.59 4.04 3.91
C THR A 130 -18.24 4.49 2.50
N PHE A 131 -18.76 3.75 1.54
CA PHE A 131 -18.56 3.97 0.13
C PHE A 131 -19.88 4.32 -0.53
N SER A 132 -19.85 5.25 -1.45
CA SER A 132 -20.99 5.62 -2.27
C SER A 132 -20.61 5.47 -3.74
N TRP A 133 -21.54 5.00 -4.56
CA TRP A 133 -21.39 4.96 -6.01
C TRP A 133 -22.73 5.15 -6.69
N LYS A 134 -22.70 5.66 -7.90
CA LYS A 134 -23.88 5.88 -8.70
C LYS A 134 -23.63 5.65 -10.18
N LYS A 135 -24.65 5.19 -10.88
CA LYS A 135 -24.74 5.14 -12.34
C LYS A 135 -26.00 5.88 -12.76
N GLY A 136 -25.85 6.99 -13.47
CA GLY A 136 -26.96 7.89 -13.77
C GLY A 136 -27.59 8.46 -12.51
N LYS A 137 -28.91 8.23 -12.32
CA LYS A 137 -29.65 8.70 -11.14
C LYS A 137 -29.66 7.72 -9.96
N ALA A 138 -29.34 6.45 -10.19
CA ALA A 138 -29.31 5.43 -9.14
C ALA A 138 -28.03 5.55 -8.30
N SER A 139 -28.16 5.61 -7.01
CA SER A 139 -27.02 5.65 -6.07
C SER A 139 -27.14 4.58 -5.00
N GLU A 140 -26.02 4.07 -4.57
CA GLU A 140 -25.88 3.12 -3.46
C GLU A 140 -24.87 3.64 -2.45
N ASP A 141 -25.17 3.45 -1.17
CA ASP A 141 -24.27 3.68 -0.06
C ASP A 141 -24.09 2.38 0.73
N ARG A 142 -22.84 2.00 0.99
CA ARG A 142 -22.56 0.83 1.80
C ARG A 142 -21.44 1.07 2.80
N THR A 143 -21.72 0.72 4.04
CA THR A 143 -20.68 0.65 5.07
C THR A 143 -20.09 -0.75 5.11
N TRP A 144 -18.79 -0.84 5.07
CA TRP A 144 -18.05 -2.09 5.14
C TRP A 144 -17.12 -2.12 6.35
N ARG A 145 -17.03 -3.28 6.97
CA ARG A 145 -16.17 -3.56 8.12
C ARG A 145 -15.33 -4.80 7.79
N PRO A 146 -14.13 -4.62 7.23
CA PRO A 146 -13.23 -5.74 7.02
C PRO A 146 -12.80 -6.40 8.33
N ASP A 147 -12.10 -7.52 8.23
CA ASP A 147 -11.61 -8.24 9.39
C ASP A 147 -10.71 -7.37 10.26
N MET A 148 -10.67 -7.69 11.54
CA MET A 148 -9.83 -6.97 12.48
C MET A 148 -8.35 -7.23 12.19
N SER A 149 -7.56 -6.17 12.30
CA SER A 149 -6.11 -6.23 12.18
C SER A 149 -5.46 -6.14 13.55
N TRP A 150 -4.38 -6.88 13.71
CA TRP A 150 -3.50 -6.75 14.87
C TRP A 150 -2.31 -5.89 14.50
N VAL A 151 -2.04 -4.88 15.30
CA VAL A 151 -0.91 -3.99 15.08
C VAL A 151 0.01 -4.13 16.28
N GLY A 152 1.15 -4.79 16.06
CA GLY A 152 2.17 -4.96 17.10
C GLY A 152 3.02 -3.71 17.29
N CYS A 153 3.52 -3.54 18.48
CA CYS A 153 4.50 -2.50 18.79
C CYS A 153 5.92 -3.08 18.82
#